data_e20bc81afcffb524bd28ace1f76e0d58
#
_entry.id   e20bc81afcffb524bd28ace1f76e0d58
#
_cell.length_a   1.000
_cell.length_b   1.000
_cell.length_c   1.000
_cell.angle_alpha   90.00
_cell.angle_beta   90.00
_cell.angle_gamma   90.00
#
_symmetry.space_group_name_H-M   'P 1'
#
loop_
_entity.id
_entity.type
_entity.pdbx_description
1 polymer ?
#
loop_
_entity_poly.entity_id
_entity_poly.type
_entity_poly.pdbx_seq_one_letter_code
_entity_poly.pdbx_strand_id
1 'polypeptide(L)'
;MAKLKDAIVDGGVPFDKAYGMSLFEYLGTDERLNRLFNDAMSNHSTIIMKEVLERYDGFEGLKSIVDVGGGIGTTLNMIISKYPSIMGINFDLPHVIRHAPSYPGVEHVAGDMFLSVPDAEAIFLKWICHDWIDEECIKFLKNCYKALPENGKVILVEQILPDHYVGQLATRPTFNYDIMMMTNVQGGKERTEWEFQALAKGAGFKQFRKACCVHNFWIMEFLK
;
A
#
# COMPACT_ATOMS: atom_id res chain seq x y z
N MET A 1 18.20 11.23 5.09
CA MET A 1 18.42 12.69 4.78
C MET A 1 19.87 13.06 4.46
N ALA A 2 20.86 12.23 4.82
CA ALA A 2 22.29 12.58 4.62
C ALA A 2 22.70 12.87 3.17
N LYS A 3 22.02 12.28 2.17
CA LYS A 3 22.33 12.45 0.73
C LYS A 3 21.28 13.26 -0.04
N LEU A 4 20.38 13.96 0.65
CA LEU A 4 19.31 14.72 0.00
C LEU A 4 19.86 15.83 -0.93
N LYS A 5 20.87 16.59 -0.47
CA LYS A 5 21.49 17.63 -1.29
C LYS A 5 22.12 17.05 -2.57
N ASP A 6 22.84 15.94 -2.46
CA ASP A 6 23.46 15.28 -3.61
C ASP A 6 22.41 14.76 -4.60
N ALA A 7 21.29 14.23 -4.08
CA ALA A 7 20.18 13.76 -4.92
C ALA A 7 19.45 14.91 -5.64
N ILE A 8 19.29 16.08 -5.00
CA ILE A 8 18.68 17.26 -5.64
C ILE A 8 19.57 17.80 -6.77
N VAL A 9 20.89 17.82 -6.57
CA VAL A 9 21.84 18.39 -7.55
C VAL A 9 22.11 17.40 -8.69
N ASP A 10 22.35 16.13 -8.36
CA ASP A 10 22.85 15.12 -9.30
C ASP A 10 21.77 14.13 -9.75
N GLY A 11 20.56 14.23 -9.21
CA GLY A 11 19.49 13.25 -9.38
C GLY A 11 19.71 11.98 -8.55
N GLY A 12 18.76 11.03 -8.66
CA GLY A 12 18.77 9.74 -7.98
C GLY A 12 18.19 9.80 -6.57
N VAL A 13 18.09 8.63 -5.92
CA VAL A 13 17.47 8.45 -4.62
C VAL A 13 18.50 8.61 -3.51
N PRO A 14 18.26 9.44 -2.48
CA PRO A 14 19.18 9.62 -1.35
C PRO A 14 19.53 8.31 -0.64
N PHE A 15 18.56 7.40 -0.48
CA PHE A 15 18.78 6.09 0.13
C PHE A 15 19.76 5.25 -0.69
N ASP A 16 19.52 5.11 -2.00
CA ASP A 16 20.37 4.33 -2.91
C ASP A 16 21.80 4.89 -2.97
N LYS A 17 21.95 6.22 -2.97
CA LYS A 17 23.25 6.88 -2.88
C LYS A 17 23.99 6.59 -1.57
N ALA A 18 23.27 6.34 -0.47
CA ALA A 18 23.86 6.07 0.84
C ALA A 18 24.23 4.60 1.02
N TYR A 19 23.44 3.68 0.49
CA TYR A 19 23.55 2.25 0.76
C TYR A 19 23.94 1.41 -0.45
N GLY A 20 23.94 1.97 -1.67
CA GLY A 20 24.34 1.29 -2.90
C GLY A 20 23.30 0.34 -3.50
N MET A 21 22.09 0.30 -2.93
CA MET A 21 20.95 -0.50 -3.39
C MET A 21 19.64 0.14 -2.95
N SER A 22 18.52 -0.30 -3.51
CA SER A 22 17.18 0.18 -3.13
C SER A 22 16.79 -0.22 -1.69
N LEU A 23 15.82 0.49 -1.12
CA LEU A 23 15.32 0.21 0.24
C LEU A 23 14.86 -1.25 0.40
N PHE A 24 14.05 -1.75 -0.54
CA PHE A 24 13.49 -3.11 -0.44
C PHE A 24 14.54 -4.20 -0.64
N GLU A 25 15.54 -3.98 -1.51
CA GLU A 25 16.71 -4.88 -1.61
C GLU A 25 17.49 -4.89 -0.30
N TYR A 26 17.75 -3.72 0.27
CA TYR A 26 18.47 -3.60 1.55
C TYR A 26 17.75 -4.32 2.69
N LEU A 27 16.41 -4.15 2.80
CA LEU A 27 15.60 -4.90 3.76
C LEU A 27 15.70 -6.42 3.56
N GLY A 28 15.84 -6.88 2.33
CA GLY A 28 16.07 -8.30 2.02
C GLY A 28 17.42 -8.85 2.50
N THR A 29 18.41 -7.97 2.68
CA THR A 29 19.79 -8.33 3.10
C THR A 29 20.07 -8.10 4.60
N ASP A 30 19.32 -7.19 5.26
CA ASP A 30 19.47 -6.86 6.69
C ASP A 30 18.24 -7.31 7.49
N GLU A 31 18.33 -8.51 8.09
CA GLU A 31 17.23 -9.11 8.86
C GLU A 31 16.79 -8.25 10.07
N ARG A 32 17.72 -7.52 10.70
CA ARG A 32 17.40 -6.65 11.82
C ARG A 32 16.58 -5.45 11.35
N LEU A 33 17.00 -4.81 10.27
CA LEU A 33 16.27 -3.67 9.70
C LEU A 33 14.92 -4.09 9.13
N ASN A 34 14.86 -5.27 8.49
CA ASN A 34 13.61 -5.83 8.01
C ASN A 34 12.59 -6.04 9.13
N ARG A 35 13.01 -6.60 10.27
CA ARG A 35 12.13 -6.72 11.45
C ARG A 35 11.66 -5.36 11.95
N LEU A 36 12.59 -4.41 12.13
CA LEU A 36 12.25 -3.07 12.60
C LEU A 36 11.26 -2.36 11.67
N PHE A 37 11.45 -2.49 10.36
CA PHE A 37 10.55 -1.94 9.36
C PHE A 37 9.15 -2.58 9.45
N ASN A 38 9.08 -3.91 9.50
CA ASN A 38 7.82 -4.64 9.61
C ASN A 38 7.07 -4.29 10.92
N ASP A 39 7.77 -4.17 12.04
CA ASP A 39 7.20 -3.75 13.33
C ASP A 39 6.66 -2.32 13.26
N ALA A 40 7.41 -1.40 12.64
CA ALA A 40 6.98 -0.02 12.47
C ALA A 40 5.71 0.07 11.59
N MET A 41 5.67 -0.66 10.47
CA MET A 41 4.50 -0.72 9.58
C MET A 41 3.30 -1.36 10.28
N SER A 42 3.51 -2.43 11.04
CA SER A 42 2.48 -3.09 11.84
C SER A 42 1.87 -2.15 12.90
N ASN A 43 2.71 -1.44 13.66
CA ASN A 43 2.26 -0.51 14.68
C ASN A 43 1.46 0.64 14.08
N HIS A 44 1.96 1.25 13.00
CA HIS A 44 1.23 2.31 12.30
C HIS A 44 -0.08 1.80 11.70
N SER A 45 -0.06 0.62 11.08
CA SER A 45 -1.27 -0.03 10.54
C SER A 45 -2.32 -0.24 11.63
N THR A 46 -1.92 -0.66 12.82
CA THR A 46 -2.84 -0.88 13.95
C THR A 46 -3.59 0.40 14.33
N ILE A 47 -2.90 1.56 14.32
CA ILE A 47 -3.53 2.85 14.65
C ILE A 47 -4.55 3.23 13.58
N ILE A 48 -4.15 3.18 12.32
CA ILE A 48 -5.02 3.61 11.20
C ILE A 48 -6.18 2.66 11.00
N MET A 49 -5.94 1.35 11.03
CA MET A 49 -6.96 0.36 10.73
C MET A 49 -8.06 0.29 11.79
N LYS A 50 -7.80 0.64 13.04
CA LYS A 50 -8.86 0.78 14.05
C LYS A 50 -9.95 1.75 13.59
N GLU A 51 -9.55 2.93 13.18
CA GLU A 51 -10.47 3.98 12.69
C GLU A 51 -11.08 3.62 11.32
N VAL A 52 -10.29 3.01 10.42
CA VAL A 52 -10.80 2.54 9.12
C VAL A 52 -11.91 1.53 9.34
N LEU A 53 -11.71 0.55 10.20
CA LEU A 53 -12.71 -0.48 10.48
C LEU A 53 -13.97 0.06 11.16
N GLU A 54 -13.90 1.20 11.85
CA GLU A 54 -15.09 1.85 12.41
C GLU A 54 -15.91 2.64 11.38
N ARG A 55 -15.25 3.21 10.37
CA ARG A 55 -15.87 4.16 9.44
C ARG A 55 -16.13 3.62 8.03
N TYR A 56 -15.43 2.58 7.65
CA TYR A 56 -15.54 1.98 6.33
C TYR A 56 -16.24 0.63 6.41
N ASP A 57 -17.34 0.51 5.69
CA ASP A 57 -18.22 -0.67 5.62
C ASP A 57 -17.95 -1.55 4.40
N GLY A 58 -17.05 -1.15 3.50
CA GLY A 58 -16.83 -1.83 2.23
C GLY A 58 -16.21 -3.24 2.32
N PHE A 59 -15.93 -3.73 3.53
CA PHE A 59 -15.57 -5.13 3.77
C PHE A 59 -16.80 -6.03 4.00
N GLU A 60 -17.96 -5.44 4.27
CA GLU A 60 -19.17 -6.20 4.56
C GLU A 60 -19.60 -7.03 3.34
N GLY A 61 -19.96 -8.30 3.60
CA GLY A 61 -20.46 -9.21 2.58
C GLY A 61 -19.39 -9.85 1.69
N LEU A 62 -18.11 -9.45 1.81
CA LEU A 62 -17.01 -10.13 1.11
C LEU A 62 -16.83 -11.54 1.64
N LYS A 63 -16.45 -12.47 0.73
CA LYS A 63 -16.09 -13.84 1.05
C LYS A 63 -14.58 -14.07 1.04
N SER A 64 -13.86 -13.27 0.25
CA SER A 64 -12.40 -13.37 0.15
C SER A 64 -11.76 -12.01 -0.08
N ILE A 65 -10.55 -11.83 0.46
CA ILE A 65 -9.74 -10.64 0.31
C ILE A 65 -8.26 -11.01 0.24
N VAL A 66 -7.51 -10.36 -0.64
CA VAL A 66 -6.04 -10.41 -0.68
C VAL A 66 -5.48 -9.08 -0.21
N ASP A 67 -4.59 -9.11 0.76
CA ASP A 67 -3.78 -7.95 1.19
C ASP A 67 -2.43 -8.02 0.47
N VAL A 68 -2.25 -7.20 -0.56
CA VAL A 68 -1.05 -7.18 -1.41
C VAL A 68 -0.04 -6.20 -0.83
N GLY A 69 1.18 -6.70 -0.59
CA GLY A 69 2.17 -5.96 0.21
C GLY A 69 1.76 -5.88 1.68
N GLY A 70 1.03 -6.90 2.16
CA GLY A 70 0.42 -6.91 3.51
C GLY A 70 1.42 -7.09 4.66
N GLY A 71 2.73 -7.16 4.36
CA GLY A 71 3.78 -7.31 5.35
C GLY A 71 3.62 -8.61 6.13
N ILE A 72 3.66 -8.52 7.44
CA ILE A 72 3.48 -9.68 8.33
C ILE A 72 1.99 -10.02 8.60
N GLY A 73 1.04 -9.40 7.89
CA GLY A 73 -0.39 -9.73 7.95
C GLY A 73 -1.19 -9.04 9.05
N THR A 74 -0.63 -8.05 9.74
CA THR A 74 -1.32 -7.35 10.85
C THR A 74 -2.63 -6.69 10.39
N THR A 75 -2.62 -6.01 9.26
CA THR A 75 -3.81 -5.34 8.70
C THR A 75 -4.91 -6.36 8.39
N LEU A 76 -4.55 -7.41 7.68
CA LEU A 76 -5.49 -8.44 7.30
C LEU A 76 -6.06 -9.17 8.52
N ASN A 77 -5.24 -9.48 9.53
CA ASN A 77 -5.71 -10.04 10.79
C ASN A 77 -6.77 -9.14 11.47
N MET A 78 -6.60 -7.82 11.44
CA MET A 78 -7.60 -6.89 11.99
C MET A 78 -8.91 -6.92 11.19
N ILE A 79 -8.84 -6.99 9.86
CA ILE A 79 -10.02 -7.10 8.99
C ILE A 79 -10.76 -8.41 9.28
N ILE A 80 -10.05 -9.54 9.28
CA ILE A 80 -10.65 -10.88 9.52
C ILE A 80 -11.20 -10.99 10.94
N SER A 81 -10.56 -10.39 11.94
CA SER A 81 -11.07 -10.36 13.31
C SER A 81 -12.44 -9.67 13.42
N LYS A 82 -12.68 -8.63 12.64
CA LYS A 82 -13.98 -7.94 12.58
C LYS A 82 -14.98 -8.69 11.67
N TYR A 83 -14.51 -9.29 10.60
CA TYR A 83 -15.32 -9.97 9.58
C TYR A 83 -14.87 -11.43 9.41
N PRO A 84 -15.17 -12.32 10.39
CA PRO A 84 -14.61 -13.67 10.45
C PRO A 84 -15.11 -14.64 9.36
N SER A 85 -16.08 -14.22 8.56
CA SER A 85 -16.56 -14.98 7.40
C SER A 85 -15.71 -14.78 6.14
N ILE A 86 -14.79 -13.81 6.16
CA ILE A 86 -13.91 -13.52 5.02
C ILE A 86 -12.70 -14.45 5.09
N MET A 87 -12.35 -15.10 3.99
CA MET A 87 -11.06 -15.77 3.82
C MET A 87 -10.00 -14.74 3.40
N GLY A 88 -8.94 -14.61 4.18
CA GLY A 88 -7.87 -13.64 3.95
C GLY A 88 -6.60 -14.27 3.40
N ILE A 89 -6.03 -13.70 2.35
CA ILE A 89 -4.70 -14.04 1.83
C ILE A 89 -3.78 -12.84 2.06
N ASN A 90 -2.76 -13.02 2.89
CA ASN A 90 -1.66 -12.06 3.04
C ASN A 90 -0.59 -12.38 2.02
N PHE A 91 -0.38 -11.49 1.05
CA PHE A 91 0.50 -11.70 -0.09
C PHE A 91 1.65 -10.69 -0.08
N ASP A 92 2.89 -11.18 0.05
CA ASP A 92 4.09 -10.36 0.11
C ASP A 92 5.32 -11.15 -0.36
N LEU A 93 6.47 -10.50 -0.44
CA LEU A 93 7.72 -11.11 -0.86
C LEU A 93 8.14 -12.24 0.09
N PRO A 94 8.84 -13.28 -0.43
CA PRO A 94 9.19 -14.48 0.37
C PRO A 94 9.95 -14.20 1.66
N HIS A 95 10.82 -13.17 1.69
CA HIS A 95 11.59 -12.81 2.87
C HIS A 95 10.72 -12.14 3.94
N VAL A 96 9.62 -11.48 3.56
CA VAL A 96 8.64 -10.89 4.48
C VAL A 96 7.75 -11.97 5.07
N ILE A 97 7.14 -12.81 4.22
CA ILE A 97 6.23 -13.89 4.61
C ILE A 97 6.89 -14.90 5.56
N ARG A 98 8.18 -15.16 5.41
CA ARG A 98 8.94 -16.05 6.32
C ARG A 98 8.83 -15.67 7.80
N HIS A 99 8.62 -14.39 8.09
CA HIS A 99 8.55 -13.85 9.45
C HIS A 99 7.12 -13.54 9.90
N ALA A 100 6.12 -13.81 9.06
CA ALA A 100 4.73 -13.55 9.37
C ALA A 100 4.21 -14.53 10.43
N PRO A 101 3.61 -14.05 11.55
CA PRO A 101 3.00 -14.92 12.53
C PRO A 101 1.70 -15.53 12.00
N SER A 102 1.35 -16.71 12.45
CA SER A 102 0.08 -17.34 12.09
C SER A 102 -1.10 -16.57 12.69
N TYR A 103 -2.12 -16.31 11.88
CA TYR A 103 -3.38 -15.70 12.29
C TYR A 103 -4.57 -16.56 11.86
N PRO A 104 -5.61 -16.73 12.73
CA PRO A 104 -6.82 -17.45 12.34
C PRO A 104 -7.50 -16.79 11.12
N GLY A 105 -7.84 -17.59 10.10
CA GLY A 105 -8.52 -17.10 8.90
C GLY A 105 -7.63 -16.35 7.91
N VAL A 106 -6.31 -16.33 8.13
CA VAL A 106 -5.33 -15.71 7.23
C VAL A 106 -4.37 -16.76 6.69
N GLU A 107 -4.27 -16.86 5.38
CA GLU A 107 -3.26 -17.61 4.66
C GLU A 107 -2.13 -16.67 4.25
N HIS A 108 -0.86 -17.07 4.48
CA HIS A 108 0.30 -16.34 4.03
C HIS A 108 0.82 -16.93 2.73
N VAL A 109 0.84 -16.14 1.67
CA VAL A 109 1.30 -16.53 0.33
C VAL A 109 2.47 -15.67 -0.09
N ALA A 110 3.59 -16.30 -0.41
CA ALA A 110 4.77 -15.61 -0.92
C ALA A 110 4.67 -15.42 -2.43
N GLY A 111 4.98 -14.22 -2.93
CA GLY A 111 4.99 -13.95 -4.36
C GLY A 111 5.41 -12.53 -4.70
N ASP A 112 5.30 -12.21 -5.98
CA ASP A 112 5.63 -10.90 -6.54
C ASP A 112 4.40 -10.33 -7.26
N MET A 113 3.88 -9.20 -6.76
CA MET A 113 2.70 -8.53 -7.31
C MET A 113 2.88 -8.08 -8.77
N PHE A 114 4.13 -7.90 -9.20
CA PHE A 114 4.45 -7.56 -10.59
C PHE A 114 4.34 -8.74 -11.55
N LEU A 115 4.31 -9.96 -11.04
CA LEU A 115 4.10 -11.19 -11.81
C LEU A 115 2.63 -11.61 -11.78
N SER A 116 2.07 -11.78 -10.61
CA SER A 116 0.66 -12.17 -10.42
C SER A 116 0.17 -11.81 -9.01
N VAL A 117 -1.13 -11.80 -8.84
CA VAL A 117 -1.83 -11.61 -7.55
C VAL A 117 -2.84 -12.76 -7.40
N PRO A 118 -3.01 -13.35 -6.21
CA PRO A 118 -4.03 -14.36 -5.96
C PRO A 118 -5.45 -13.85 -6.20
N ASP A 119 -6.36 -14.73 -6.62
CA ASP A 119 -7.75 -14.40 -6.90
C ASP A 119 -8.53 -14.13 -5.60
N ALA A 120 -9.36 -13.08 -5.59
CA ALA A 120 -10.30 -12.77 -4.52
C ALA A 120 -11.41 -11.82 -4.96
N GLU A 121 -12.47 -11.67 -4.16
CA GLU A 121 -13.55 -10.71 -4.40
C GLU A 121 -13.09 -9.25 -4.19
N ALA A 122 -12.12 -9.04 -3.30
CA ALA A 122 -11.49 -7.74 -3.10
C ALA A 122 -9.97 -7.89 -2.95
N ILE A 123 -9.25 -6.88 -3.41
CA ILE A 123 -7.82 -6.72 -3.20
C ILE A 123 -7.60 -5.47 -2.38
N PHE A 124 -6.84 -5.59 -1.30
CA PHE A 124 -6.51 -4.50 -0.40
C PHE A 124 -5.05 -4.07 -0.62
N LEU A 125 -4.82 -2.78 -0.69
CA LEU A 125 -3.51 -2.15 -0.89
C LEU A 125 -3.39 -0.98 0.09
N LYS A 126 -2.47 -1.07 1.04
CA LYS A 126 -2.21 0.02 1.97
C LYS A 126 -0.75 0.44 1.89
N TRP A 127 -0.53 1.68 1.45
CA TRP A 127 0.82 2.21 1.28
C TRP A 127 1.67 1.38 0.32
N ILE A 128 1.11 1.16 -0.85
CA ILE A 128 1.77 0.43 -1.93
C ILE A 128 2.00 1.32 -3.14
N CYS A 129 0.97 2.07 -3.57
CA CYS A 129 1.09 2.90 -4.76
C CYS A 129 2.14 4.00 -4.61
N HIS A 130 2.33 4.53 -3.42
CA HIS A 130 3.28 5.59 -3.18
C HIS A 130 4.76 5.17 -3.32
N ASP A 131 5.06 3.88 -3.28
CA ASP A 131 6.42 3.35 -3.44
C ASP A 131 6.88 3.24 -4.90
N TRP A 132 5.96 3.39 -5.85
CA TRP A 132 6.21 3.03 -7.25
C TRP A 132 5.85 4.16 -8.23
N ILE A 133 6.58 4.22 -9.36
CA ILE A 133 6.21 5.09 -10.48
C ILE A 133 4.89 4.66 -11.11
N ASP A 134 4.25 5.54 -11.88
CA ASP A 134 2.90 5.29 -12.42
C ASP A 134 2.83 4.07 -13.33
N GLU A 135 3.88 3.81 -14.14
CA GLU A 135 3.97 2.64 -15.01
C GLU A 135 3.97 1.32 -14.22
N GLU A 136 4.72 1.26 -13.11
CA GLU A 136 4.77 0.10 -12.24
C GLU A 136 3.46 -0.05 -11.45
N CYS A 137 2.87 1.04 -10.99
CA CYS A 137 1.53 1.03 -10.40
C CYS A 137 0.50 0.43 -11.35
N ILE A 138 0.46 0.89 -12.60
CA ILE A 138 -0.46 0.36 -13.61
C ILE A 138 -0.20 -1.13 -13.87
N LYS A 139 1.05 -1.58 -13.82
CA LYS A 139 1.41 -2.99 -14.04
C LYS A 139 0.85 -3.89 -12.95
N PHE A 140 1.12 -3.63 -11.67
CA PHE A 140 0.56 -4.49 -10.61
C PHE A 140 -0.96 -4.31 -10.45
N LEU A 141 -1.51 -3.12 -10.67
CA LEU A 141 -2.96 -2.90 -10.68
C LEU A 141 -3.67 -3.68 -11.80
N LYS A 142 -3.03 -3.89 -12.96
CA LYS A 142 -3.55 -4.81 -13.99
C LYS A 142 -3.55 -6.26 -13.53
N ASN A 143 -2.58 -6.69 -12.72
CA ASN A 143 -2.61 -8.01 -12.13
C ASN A 143 -3.74 -8.12 -11.09
N CYS A 144 -3.93 -7.07 -10.28
CA CYS A 144 -5.09 -6.97 -9.38
C CYS A 144 -6.42 -7.06 -10.17
N TYR A 145 -6.54 -6.30 -11.27
CA TYR A 145 -7.73 -6.33 -12.13
C TYR A 145 -8.04 -7.73 -12.67
N LYS A 146 -7.01 -8.48 -13.09
CA LYS A 146 -7.18 -9.86 -13.59
C LYS A 146 -7.64 -10.82 -12.50
N ALA A 147 -7.13 -10.68 -11.27
CA ALA A 147 -7.44 -11.52 -10.12
C ALA A 147 -8.85 -11.29 -9.55
N LEU A 148 -9.50 -10.19 -9.92
CA LEU A 148 -10.84 -9.83 -9.45
C LEU A 148 -11.94 -10.40 -10.33
N PRO A 149 -13.09 -10.84 -9.76
CA PRO A 149 -14.31 -11.11 -10.52
C PRO A 149 -14.89 -9.81 -11.11
N GLU A 150 -15.91 -9.92 -11.99
CA GLU A 150 -16.52 -8.77 -12.68
C GLU A 150 -17.09 -7.69 -11.75
N ASN A 151 -17.52 -8.04 -10.56
CA ASN A 151 -18.02 -7.13 -9.52
C ASN A 151 -17.00 -6.92 -8.39
N GLY A 152 -15.76 -7.28 -8.61
CA GLY A 152 -14.68 -7.13 -7.66
C GLY A 152 -14.16 -5.70 -7.58
N LYS A 153 -13.38 -5.43 -6.53
CA LYS A 153 -12.80 -4.11 -6.29
C LYS A 153 -11.39 -4.18 -5.71
N VAL A 154 -10.60 -3.14 -6.01
CA VAL A 154 -9.41 -2.82 -5.25
C VAL A 154 -9.77 -1.77 -4.20
N ILE A 155 -9.35 -1.98 -2.97
CA ILE A 155 -9.47 -1.04 -1.85
C ILE A 155 -8.09 -0.50 -1.54
N LEU A 156 -7.89 0.80 -1.69
CA LEU A 156 -6.62 1.46 -1.41
C LEU A 156 -6.73 2.28 -0.13
N VAL A 157 -5.67 2.29 0.66
CA VAL A 157 -5.50 3.20 1.81
C VAL A 157 -4.20 3.99 1.61
N GLU A 158 -4.34 5.22 1.13
CA GLU A 158 -3.23 6.10 0.76
C GLU A 158 -3.51 7.53 1.19
N GLN A 159 -2.50 8.37 1.22
CA GLN A 159 -2.70 9.81 1.33
C GLN A 159 -3.01 10.40 -0.05
N ILE A 160 -3.78 11.50 -0.05
CA ILE A 160 -4.02 12.28 -1.28
C ILE A 160 -3.40 13.65 -1.09
N LEU A 161 -2.48 14.02 -1.99
CA LEU A 161 -1.98 15.38 -2.09
C LEU A 161 -3.12 16.32 -2.53
N PRO A 162 -3.30 17.44 -1.85
CA PRO A 162 -4.23 18.45 -2.31
C PRO A 162 -3.71 19.10 -3.61
N ASP A 163 -4.61 19.39 -4.56
CA ASP A 163 -4.26 20.03 -5.83
C ASP A 163 -3.60 21.41 -5.64
N HIS A 164 -3.91 22.06 -4.52
CA HIS A 164 -3.32 23.35 -4.16
C HIS A 164 -2.95 23.38 -2.68
N TYR A 165 -1.77 23.92 -2.38
CA TYR A 165 -1.36 24.15 -1.01
C TYR A 165 -2.22 25.28 -0.40
N VAL A 166 -3.09 24.92 0.53
CA VAL A 166 -4.00 25.87 1.20
C VAL A 166 -3.52 26.33 2.59
N GLY A 167 -2.26 26.07 2.93
CA GLY A 167 -1.66 26.51 4.21
C GLY A 167 -2.24 25.85 5.47
N GLN A 168 -3.09 24.85 5.32
CA GLN A 168 -3.72 24.17 6.46
C GLN A 168 -2.72 23.24 7.17
N LEU A 169 -2.71 23.29 8.50
CA LEU A 169 -1.89 22.40 9.32
C LEU A 169 -2.19 20.91 9.05
N ALA A 170 -3.44 20.59 8.74
CA ALA A 170 -3.90 19.24 8.45
C ALA A 170 -3.23 18.60 7.23
N THR A 171 -2.75 19.38 6.25
CA THR A 171 -2.12 18.84 5.03
C THR A 171 -0.61 18.65 5.15
N ARG A 172 0.03 19.23 6.17
CA ARG A 172 1.49 19.13 6.38
C ARG A 172 2.00 17.69 6.46
N PRO A 173 1.34 16.76 7.16
CA PRO A 173 1.79 15.37 7.20
C PRO A 173 1.93 14.75 5.80
N THR A 174 0.97 14.98 4.91
CA THR A 174 1.00 14.42 3.54
C THR A 174 2.23 14.90 2.74
N PHE A 175 2.57 16.19 2.83
CA PHE A 175 3.80 16.69 2.19
C PHE A 175 5.08 16.13 2.84
N ASN A 176 5.07 15.85 4.14
CA ASN A 176 6.21 15.21 4.79
C ASN A 176 6.37 13.75 4.33
N TYR A 177 5.26 13.03 4.12
CA TYR A 177 5.29 11.68 3.56
C TYR A 177 5.77 11.70 2.10
N ASP A 178 5.33 12.67 1.30
CA ASP A 178 5.81 12.83 -0.07
C ASP A 178 7.34 13.01 -0.14
N ILE A 179 7.89 13.91 0.69
CA ILE A 179 9.34 14.07 0.81
C ILE A 179 10.01 12.78 1.28
N MET A 180 9.39 12.03 2.21
CA MET A 180 9.92 10.77 2.70
C MET A 180 9.98 9.72 1.59
N MET A 181 8.93 9.59 0.78
CA MET A 181 8.93 8.68 -0.38
C MET A 181 10.01 9.06 -1.38
N MET A 182 10.10 10.33 -1.78
CA MET A 182 11.16 10.84 -2.65
C MET A 182 12.58 10.51 -2.14
N THR A 183 12.80 10.44 -0.84
CA THR A 183 14.13 10.18 -0.26
C THR A 183 14.46 8.69 -0.11
N ASN A 184 13.48 7.81 -0.13
CA ASN A 184 13.66 6.40 0.18
C ASN A 184 13.46 5.45 -0.99
N VAL A 185 12.61 5.81 -1.95
CA VAL A 185 12.28 4.93 -3.09
C VAL A 185 12.31 5.67 -4.41
N GLN A 186 12.74 4.98 -5.46
CA GLN A 186 12.87 5.55 -6.79
C GLN A 186 11.49 5.85 -7.39
N GLY A 187 11.24 7.15 -7.64
CA GLY A 187 9.96 7.62 -8.15
C GLY A 187 8.81 7.55 -7.16
N GLY A 188 9.12 7.24 -5.88
CA GLY A 188 8.16 7.28 -4.78
C GLY A 188 7.60 8.68 -4.58
N LYS A 189 6.27 8.77 -4.45
CA LYS A 189 5.55 10.03 -4.27
C LYS A 189 4.15 9.78 -3.69
N GLU A 190 3.64 10.74 -2.97
CA GLU A 190 2.22 10.82 -2.73
C GLU A 190 1.51 11.36 -3.99
N ARG A 191 0.25 10.97 -4.19
CA ARG A 191 -0.50 11.31 -5.40
C ARG A 191 -1.70 12.19 -5.11
N THR A 192 -2.08 12.99 -6.08
CA THR A 192 -3.34 13.72 -6.11
C THR A 192 -4.49 12.78 -6.46
N GLU A 193 -5.72 13.21 -6.24
CA GLU A 193 -6.90 12.42 -6.58
C GLU A 193 -6.99 12.09 -8.08
N TRP A 194 -6.67 13.04 -8.93
CA TRP A 194 -6.70 12.83 -10.38
C TRP A 194 -5.63 11.83 -10.85
N GLU A 195 -4.46 11.76 -10.18
CA GLU A 195 -3.44 10.75 -10.46
C GLU A 195 -3.93 9.35 -10.09
N PHE A 196 -4.61 9.17 -8.94
CA PHE A 196 -5.24 7.90 -8.60
C PHE A 196 -6.34 7.50 -9.60
N GLN A 197 -7.15 8.45 -10.07
CA GLN A 197 -8.13 8.21 -11.14
C GLN A 197 -7.44 7.79 -12.44
N ALA A 198 -6.30 8.39 -12.78
CA ALA A 198 -5.51 8.00 -13.95
C ALA A 198 -4.94 6.58 -13.82
N LEU A 199 -4.45 6.20 -12.63
CA LEU A 199 -3.99 4.83 -12.35
C LEU A 199 -5.14 3.81 -12.52
N ALA A 200 -6.31 4.09 -11.92
CA ALA A 200 -7.49 3.23 -12.04
C ALA A 200 -7.87 3.01 -13.51
N LYS A 201 -7.98 4.10 -14.28
CA LYS A 201 -8.29 4.05 -15.71
C LYS A 201 -7.21 3.31 -16.52
N GLY A 202 -5.94 3.58 -16.24
CA GLY A 202 -4.78 2.94 -16.91
C GLY A 202 -4.70 1.43 -16.67
N ALA A 203 -5.20 0.97 -15.51
CA ALA A 203 -5.29 -0.44 -15.15
C ALA A 203 -6.56 -1.14 -15.67
N GLY A 204 -7.56 -0.39 -16.16
CA GLY A 204 -8.80 -0.91 -16.77
C GLY A 204 -10.03 -0.84 -15.87
N PHE A 205 -9.94 -0.26 -14.67
CA PHE A 205 -11.09 -0.09 -13.78
C PHE A 205 -12.07 0.93 -14.34
N LYS A 206 -13.36 0.65 -14.15
CA LYS A 206 -14.46 1.45 -14.72
C LYS A 206 -14.80 2.66 -13.86
N GLN A 207 -14.63 2.55 -12.53
CA GLN A 207 -15.00 3.59 -11.59
C GLN A 207 -13.93 3.77 -10.50
N PHE A 208 -13.79 5.01 -10.06
CA PHE A 208 -13.04 5.42 -8.88
C PHE A 208 -14.00 6.03 -7.86
N ARG A 209 -13.87 5.64 -6.61
CA ARG A 209 -14.67 6.18 -5.50
C ARG A 209 -13.78 6.50 -4.31
N LYS A 210 -13.90 7.70 -3.76
CA LYS A 210 -13.41 8.01 -2.40
C LYS A 210 -14.50 7.66 -1.40
N ALA A 211 -14.23 6.70 -0.53
CA ALA A 211 -15.20 6.23 0.45
C ALA A 211 -15.19 7.08 1.73
N CYS A 212 -14.06 7.16 2.41
CA CYS A 212 -13.91 7.97 3.62
C CYS A 212 -12.44 8.38 3.83
N CYS A 213 -12.20 9.24 4.83
CA CYS A 213 -10.87 9.69 5.23
C CYS A 213 -10.66 9.48 6.73
N VAL A 214 -9.50 8.95 7.09
CA VAL A 214 -9.07 8.69 8.46
C VAL A 214 -7.64 9.20 8.63
N HIS A 215 -7.40 10.14 9.53
CA HIS A 215 -6.06 10.70 9.80
C HIS A 215 -5.26 11.08 8.54
N ASN A 216 -5.92 11.73 7.57
CA ASN A 216 -5.40 12.07 6.22
C ASN A 216 -5.17 10.88 5.28
N PHE A 217 -5.47 9.65 5.68
CA PHE A 217 -5.51 8.50 4.78
C PHE A 217 -6.89 8.36 4.18
N TRP A 218 -6.94 8.35 2.86
CA TRP A 218 -8.17 8.13 2.10
C TRP A 218 -8.35 6.66 1.81
N ILE A 219 -9.54 6.18 2.08
CA ILE A 219 -9.99 4.88 1.64
C ILE A 219 -10.64 5.10 0.27
N MET A 220 -10.03 4.52 -0.75
CA MET A 220 -10.47 4.64 -2.15
C MET A 220 -10.81 3.26 -2.70
N GLU A 221 -11.72 3.21 -3.65
CA GLU A 221 -12.07 1.97 -4.34
C GLU A 221 -11.94 2.15 -5.86
N PHE A 222 -11.30 1.16 -6.49
CA PHE A 222 -11.29 0.99 -7.94
C PHE A 222 -12.22 -0.18 -8.27
N LEU A 223 -13.30 0.07 -9.00
CA LEU A 223 -14.33 -0.92 -9.31
C LEU A 223 -14.12 -1.48 -10.72
N LYS A 224 -14.20 -2.80 -10.84
CA LYS A 224 -14.02 -3.51 -12.12
C LYS A 224 -15.20 -3.39 -13.08
#